data_3b36228a41b848206995bbc7bf9c230c
#
_entry.id   3b36228a41b848206995bbc7bf9c230c
#
_cell.length_a   1.000
_cell.length_b   1.000
_cell.length_c   1.000
_cell.angle_alpha   90.00
_cell.angle_beta   90.00
_cell.angle_gamma   90.00
#
_symmetry.space_group_name_H-M   'P 1'
#
loop_
_entity.id
_entity.type
_entity.pdbx_description
1 polymer ?
#
loop_
_entity_poly.entity_id
_entity_poly.type
_entity_poly.pdbx_seq_one_letter_code
_entity_poly.pdbx_strand_id
1 'polypeptide(L)'
;MSAFRTHCREIVDEYVQTVLIIDDGAGLKHKVESAEHIDMEDAENATIFDDLDDLDDLDDLDDLEDLEEQEDSEDQEKVTHPLNTLDLTNAFYDLGIVAGLYQPQIEAEQPVDEFAQKIRKVSSTADIIILDWMLTDHDSSYSKAIVKQILDQDKESGGRLRTIVIYTGETSLHDKRDELFEYLDDQSLDNSDDYRISSEHLNIVFYNKEGSNNQLREVAEHELPNKALEEFTLLVDGLVPSFAMKASAAIRYNTGRIITRFGKELDAAYLSHRVLVPDPEDSELFMLENFVSYMRNILAIGRIDNIALGAKSIQNWVNHNFPHLNKKIVHDGNDYTLELEELIKLSQDGFHQNLYQLLDNKKTIIASAFKDASKEASLKAISIYDTQDSTAQESSRQLSILSAFKRTYLDVTDVNEIPYLTQGTLVYSKSDDKFLLCVTPKCDTVRINKSKRFSFAVLDEVNGKKFDMVVPINNAVRVNKKEICENRQEEIISLIIDDRIINGGKTKDYSLYDDLRELEKEEYDDYIYLATSSKFYTLEHIVFECEENKRVLGFKLSSDLIEFWDQDCNEYIWLGDLHDLNTISRVGKLVTNLNRTGVDELEWLRRQYQ
;
A
#
# COMPACT_ATOMS: atom_id res chain seq x y z
N MET A 1 -3.67 -13.90 22.94
CA MET A 1 -2.98 -13.11 21.90
C MET A 1 -1.51 -13.00 22.27
N SER A 2 -0.54 -13.09 21.33
CA SER A 2 0.89 -12.89 21.63
C SER A 2 1.17 -11.41 21.93
N ALA A 3 2.30 -11.11 22.62
CA ALA A 3 2.69 -9.73 22.91
C ALA A 3 2.87 -8.87 21.64
N PHE A 4 3.27 -9.49 20.53
CA PHE A 4 3.36 -8.81 19.23
C PHE A 4 1.99 -8.46 18.68
N ARG A 5 1.07 -9.41 18.63
CA ARG A 5 -0.30 -9.16 18.17
C ARG A 5 -1.06 -8.15 19.05
N THR A 6 -0.79 -8.15 20.36
CA THR A 6 -1.32 -7.11 21.24
C THR A 6 -0.80 -5.73 20.85
N HIS A 7 0.49 -5.63 20.53
CA HIS A 7 1.08 -4.37 20.05
C HIS A 7 0.50 -3.92 18.69
N CYS A 8 0.31 -4.84 17.74
CA CYS A 8 -0.36 -4.53 16.47
C CYS A 8 -1.81 -4.08 16.69
N ARG A 9 -2.53 -4.72 17.63
CA ARG A 9 -3.89 -4.33 17.98
C ARG A 9 -3.94 -2.91 18.58
N GLU A 10 -3.04 -2.55 19.48
CA GLU A 10 -2.95 -1.18 20.01
C GLU A 10 -2.77 -0.13 18.90
N ILE A 11 -2.01 -0.46 17.84
CA ILE A 11 -1.82 0.41 16.68
C ILE A 11 -3.11 0.51 15.83
N VAL A 12 -3.80 -0.60 15.64
CA VAL A 12 -5.09 -0.65 14.94
C VAL A 12 -6.14 0.17 15.69
N ASP A 13 -6.21 0.06 17.01
CA ASP A 13 -7.14 0.83 17.85
C ASP A 13 -6.92 2.35 17.72
N GLU A 14 -5.68 2.80 17.45
CA GLU A 14 -5.40 4.22 17.18
C GLU A 14 -5.72 4.62 15.74
N TYR A 15 -5.65 3.69 14.79
CA TYR A 15 -5.87 3.98 13.37
C TYR A 15 -7.34 3.94 12.98
N VAL A 16 -8.08 2.91 13.39
CA VAL A 16 -9.49 2.74 13.01
C VAL A 16 -10.34 3.77 13.74
N GLN A 17 -11.01 4.62 12.98
CA GLN A 17 -11.85 5.70 13.51
C GLN A 17 -13.30 5.61 13.03
N THR A 18 -13.55 4.90 11.92
CA THR A 18 -14.85 4.89 11.26
C THR A 18 -15.24 3.48 10.84
N VAL A 19 -16.49 3.13 11.11
CA VAL A 19 -17.13 1.89 10.67
C VAL A 19 -18.42 2.23 9.95
N LEU A 20 -18.69 1.58 8.82
CA LEU A 20 -19.95 1.65 8.10
C LEU A 20 -20.71 0.34 8.29
N ILE A 21 -21.93 0.43 8.82
CA ILE A 21 -22.82 -0.70 9.02
C ILE A 21 -23.95 -0.59 7.98
N ILE A 22 -24.12 -1.63 7.18
CA ILE A 22 -25.15 -1.74 6.13
C ILE A 22 -25.99 -2.96 6.42
N ASP A 23 -27.24 -2.74 6.83
CA ASP A 23 -28.14 -3.80 7.26
C ASP A 23 -29.59 -3.35 7.06
N ASP A 24 -30.44 -4.16 6.47
CA ASP A 24 -31.86 -3.86 6.21
C ASP A 24 -32.71 -3.87 7.48
N GLY A 25 -32.30 -4.69 8.46
CA GLY A 25 -32.92 -4.78 9.80
C GLY A 25 -32.45 -3.72 10.80
N ALA A 26 -31.67 -2.73 10.35
CA ALA A 26 -31.00 -1.71 11.18
C ALA A 26 -31.96 -0.63 11.74
N GLY A 27 -33.18 -0.94 12.10
CA GLY A 27 -34.13 -0.01 12.72
C GLY A 27 -33.81 0.28 14.19
N LEU A 28 -33.93 1.53 14.61
CA LEU A 28 -34.00 1.90 16.04
C LEU A 28 -35.32 1.38 16.63
N LYS A 29 -35.40 0.09 16.94
CA LYS A 29 -36.52 -0.44 17.72
C LYS A 29 -36.31 0.02 19.17
N HIS A 30 -37.04 1.03 19.61
CA HIS A 30 -37.26 1.22 21.04
C HIS A 30 -37.86 -0.11 21.56
N LYS A 31 -37.15 -0.78 22.48
CA LYS A 31 -37.82 -1.69 23.40
C LYS A 31 -38.87 -0.82 24.10
N VAL A 32 -40.12 -0.96 23.70
CA VAL A 32 -41.23 -0.64 24.58
C VAL A 32 -41.12 -1.73 25.65
N GLU A 33 -40.38 -1.44 26.72
CA GLU A 33 -40.55 -2.21 27.95
C GLU A 33 -42.04 -2.20 28.20
N SER A 34 -42.65 -3.38 28.13
CA SER A 34 -44.05 -3.58 28.56
C SER A 34 -44.14 -2.92 29.92
N ALA A 35 -44.88 -1.82 29.98
CA ALA A 35 -45.21 -1.19 31.25
C ALA A 35 -45.83 -2.31 32.12
N GLU A 36 -45.07 -2.73 33.13
CA GLU A 36 -45.63 -3.54 34.20
C GLU A 36 -46.88 -2.81 34.67
N HIS A 37 -47.99 -3.53 34.69
CA HIS A 37 -49.23 -3.09 35.29
C HIS A 37 -48.94 -2.51 36.68
N ILE A 38 -48.88 -1.19 36.78
CA ILE A 38 -48.91 -0.52 38.07
C ILE A 38 -50.34 -0.64 38.52
N ASP A 39 -50.60 -1.55 39.48
CA ASP A 39 -51.88 -1.63 40.17
C ASP A 39 -52.19 -0.25 40.76
N MET A 40 -53.27 0.36 40.25
CA MET A 40 -53.83 1.62 40.73
C MET A 40 -54.62 1.43 42.00
N GLU A 41 -53.96 1.08 43.11
CA GLU A 41 -54.60 1.08 44.45
C GLU A 41 -53.99 2.06 45.48
N ASP A 42 -53.09 2.95 45.10
CA ASP A 42 -52.52 3.94 46.05
C ASP A 42 -52.44 5.37 45.48
N ALA A 43 -53.54 5.88 44.91
CA ALA A 43 -53.63 7.29 44.50
C ALA A 43 -54.83 8.01 45.15
N GLU A 44 -54.95 7.85 46.47
CA GLU A 44 -55.69 8.82 47.29
C GLU A 44 -54.61 9.67 48.05
N ASN A 45 -54.17 10.77 47.42
CA ASN A 45 -53.68 12.00 48.05
C ASN A 45 -52.75 12.79 47.11
N ALA A 46 -53.33 13.55 46.21
CA ALA A 46 -52.69 14.77 45.69
C ALA A 46 -53.79 15.66 45.07
N THR A 47 -54.44 16.41 45.96
CA THR A 47 -55.05 17.66 45.57
C THR A 47 -53.97 18.62 45.13
N ILE A 48 -54.22 19.30 44.01
CA ILE A 48 -53.86 20.65 43.62
C ILE A 48 -53.77 20.70 42.10
N PHE A 49 -54.82 21.20 41.46
CA PHE A 49 -54.83 22.40 40.62
C PHE A 49 -56.25 22.61 40.10
N ASP A 50 -56.97 23.59 40.68
CA ASP A 50 -58.05 24.33 40.08
C ASP A 50 -57.54 25.09 38.86
N ASP A 51 -58.39 25.32 37.90
CA ASP A 51 -58.34 26.10 36.68
C ASP A 51 -58.11 25.33 35.39
N LEU A 52 -59.22 24.85 34.84
CA LEU A 52 -59.50 24.78 33.40
C LEU A 52 -61.01 24.60 33.19
N ASP A 53 -61.74 25.68 33.37
CA ASP A 53 -63.02 25.95 32.70
C ASP A 53 -62.69 26.20 31.23
N ASP A 54 -63.27 25.40 30.34
CA ASP A 54 -63.50 25.54 28.91
C ASP A 54 -63.09 24.31 28.13
N LEU A 55 -63.91 23.26 28.16
CA LEU A 55 -64.01 22.25 27.13
C LEU A 55 -65.41 21.61 27.16
N ASP A 56 -66.44 22.40 26.88
CA ASP A 56 -67.71 21.96 26.34
C ASP A 56 -67.51 21.84 24.82
N ASP A 57 -67.27 20.62 24.33
CA ASP A 57 -67.53 20.13 22.97
C ASP A 57 -66.82 18.79 22.74
N LEU A 58 -67.30 17.72 23.35
CA LEU A 58 -66.91 16.35 22.97
C LEU A 58 -68.13 15.41 23.14
N ASP A 59 -69.23 15.76 22.48
CA ASP A 59 -70.32 14.83 22.18
C ASP A 59 -70.15 14.34 20.75
N ASP A 60 -69.27 13.39 20.51
CA ASP A 60 -69.18 12.53 19.31
C ASP A 60 -68.12 11.42 19.51
N LEU A 61 -68.34 10.54 20.51
CA LEU A 61 -67.53 9.34 20.71
C LEU A 61 -68.36 8.07 20.87
N ASP A 62 -69.48 8.01 20.17
CA ASP A 62 -70.39 6.80 20.18
C ASP A 62 -70.31 5.95 18.88
N ASP A 63 -69.19 6.03 18.10
CA ASP A 63 -69.03 5.17 16.91
C ASP A 63 -67.71 4.40 16.90
N LEU A 64 -67.25 3.86 18.03
CA LEU A 64 -66.04 2.99 18.09
C LEU A 64 -66.32 1.61 18.70
N GLU A 65 -67.54 1.09 18.61
CA GLU A 65 -67.84 -0.30 18.91
C GLU A 65 -68.27 -1.01 17.62
N ASP A 66 -67.39 -1.32 16.70
CA ASP A 66 -67.51 -2.39 15.68
C ASP A 66 -66.25 -2.50 14.82
N LEU A 67 -65.11 -2.75 15.45
CA LEU A 67 -63.96 -3.29 14.77
C LEU A 67 -63.48 -4.55 15.49
N GLU A 68 -64.40 -5.51 15.59
CA GLU A 68 -64.01 -6.89 15.87
C GLU A 68 -63.53 -7.55 14.56
N GLU A 69 -62.29 -8.06 14.62
CA GLU A 69 -61.81 -9.22 13.90
C GLU A 69 -61.92 -9.20 12.36
N GLN A 70 -60.99 -8.48 11.74
CA GLN A 70 -60.36 -9.01 10.53
C GLN A 70 -58.97 -9.50 10.90
N GLU A 71 -58.84 -10.80 11.09
CA GLU A 71 -57.60 -11.54 10.89
C GLU A 71 -57.24 -11.41 9.41
N ASP A 72 -56.64 -10.29 9.03
CA ASP A 72 -55.84 -10.24 7.85
C ASP A 72 -54.47 -10.79 8.24
N SER A 73 -54.32 -12.07 7.96
CA SER A 73 -53.02 -12.73 7.80
C SER A 73 -52.29 -12.13 6.62
N GLU A 74 -51.82 -10.90 6.75
CA GLU A 74 -50.66 -10.45 6.03
C GLU A 74 -49.44 -11.04 6.75
N ASP A 75 -48.82 -12.01 6.12
CA ASP A 75 -47.50 -12.50 6.42
C ASP A 75 -46.56 -11.28 6.43
N GLN A 76 -46.46 -10.58 7.55
CA GLN A 76 -45.30 -9.80 7.88
C GLN A 76 -44.19 -10.83 8.05
N GLU A 77 -43.45 -11.06 6.97
CA GLU A 77 -42.21 -11.84 7.00
C GLU A 77 -41.37 -11.29 8.14
N LYS A 78 -41.31 -12.04 9.22
CA LYS A 78 -40.51 -11.73 10.38
C LYS A 78 -39.07 -11.73 9.91
N VAL A 79 -38.41 -10.56 9.91
CA VAL A 79 -36.98 -10.48 9.88
C VAL A 79 -36.45 -11.46 10.94
N THR A 80 -35.93 -12.58 10.49
CA THR A 80 -35.61 -13.73 11.35
C THR A 80 -34.51 -13.43 12.35
N HIS A 81 -33.64 -12.43 12.06
CA HIS A 81 -32.49 -12.02 12.90
C HIS A 81 -32.28 -10.49 12.83
N PRO A 82 -33.10 -9.68 13.53
CA PRO A 82 -32.94 -8.22 13.52
C PRO A 82 -31.63 -7.82 14.18
N LEU A 83 -30.94 -6.86 13.60
CA LEU A 83 -29.74 -6.28 14.19
C LEU A 83 -30.09 -5.44 15.43
N ASN A 84 -29.47 -5.71 16.57
CA ASN A 84 -29.53 -4.81 17.73
C ASN A 84 -28.58 -3.62 17.52
N THR A 85 -29.06 -2.67 16.74
CA THR A 85 -28.30 -1.50 16.29
C THR A 85 -27.75 -0.67 17.43
N LEU A 86 -28.52 -0.55 18.53
CA LEU A 86 -28.12 0.26 19.67
C LEU A 86 -26.94 -0.37 20.41
N ASP A 87 -26.98 -1.68 20.67
CA ASP A 87 -25.90 -2.37 21.36
C ASP A 87 -24.62 -2.35 20.50
N LEU A 88 -24.75 -2.59 19.20
CA LEU A 88 -23.62 -2.54 18.27
C LEU A 88 -22.99 -1.14 18.17
N THR A 89 -23.79 -0.09 18.01
CA THR A 89 -23.26 1.28 17.91
C THR A 89 -22.64 1.76 19.22
N ASN A 90 -23.24 1.42 20.37
CA ASN A 90 -22.67 1.72 21.68
C ASN A 90 -21.34 1.00 21.91
N ALA A 91 -21.23 -0.26 21.50
CA ALA A 91 -19.99 -1.01 21.62
C ALA A 91 -18.85 -0.42 20.78
N PHE A 92 -19.14 0.14 19.59
CA PHE A 92 -18.16 0.93 18.83
C PHE A 92 -17.82 2.26 19.49
N TYR A 93 -18.84 2.95 20.01
CA TYR A 93 -18.65 4.22 20.72
C TYR A 93 -17.72 4.05 21.94
N ASP A 94 -17.87 2.99 22.72
CA ASP A 94 -17.02 2.68 23.88
C ASP A 94 -15.54 2.47 23.49
N LEU A 95 -15.29 2.06 22.25
CA LEU A 95 -13.95 1.96 21.66
C LEU A 95 -13.46 3.26 21.01
N GLY A 96 -14.25 4.34 21.04
CA GLY A 96 -13.92 5.63 20.43
C GLY A 96 -14.07 5.64 18.90
N ILE A 97 -14.83 4.72 18.33
CA ILE A 97 -15.02 4.56 16.88
C ILE A 97 -16.40 5.11 16.49
N VAL A 98 -16.46 5.92 15.44
CA VAL A 98 -17.71 6.44 14.89
C VAL A 98 -18.35 5.38 13.99
N ALA A 99 -19.50 4.86 14.40
CA ALA A 99 -20.28 3.92 13.61
C ALA A 99 -21.36 4.68 12.80
N GLY A 100 -21.23 4.65 11.47
CA GLY A 100 -22.24 5.12 10.54
C GLY A 100 -23.19 3.96 10.19
N LEU A 101 -24.49 4.15 10.45
CA LEU A 101 -25.50 3.18 10.12
C LEU A 101 -26.21 3.56 8.82
N TYR A 102 -26.34 2.62 7.92
CA TYR A 102 -27.11 2.76 6.69
C TYR A 102 -28.11 1.61 6.57
N GLN A 103 -29.37 1.95 6.65
CA GLN A 103 -30.47 1.04 6.32
C GLN A 103 -30.86 1.29 4.86
N PRO A 104 -30.58 0.35 3.95
CA PRO A 104 -30.90 0.53 2.55
C PRO A 104 -32.42 0.50 2.32
N GLN A 105 -32.90 1.45 1.54
CA GLN A 105 -34.26 1.42 0.98
C GLN A 105 -34.13 1.03 -0.49
N ILE A 106 -34.37 -0.23 -0.79
CA ILE A 106 -34.24 -0.79 -2.12
C ILE A 106 -35.63 -0.82 -2.77
N GLU A 107 -35.79 -0.07 -3.88
CA GLU A 107 -37.01 -0.07 -4.65
C GLU A 107 -37.11 -1.34 -5.51
N ALA A 108 -38.31 -1.89 -5.71
CA ALA A 108 -38.54 -3.19 -6.35
C ALA A 108 -37.96 -3.35 -7.78
N GLU A 109 -37.61 -2.27 -8.47
CA GLU A 109 -37.00 -2.29 -9.83
C GLU A 109 -35.65 -1.59 -9.89
N GLN A 110 -34.99 -1.31 -8.76
CA GLN A 110 -33.71 -0.62 -8.74
C GLN A 110 -32.59 -1.54 -9.23
N PRO A 111 -31.81 -1.14 -10.29
CA PRO A 111 -30.67 -1.92 -10.72
C PRO A 111 -29.63 -2.07 -9.62
N VAL A 112 -29.13 -3.28 -9.43
CA VAL A 112 -28.14 -3.64 -8.40
C VAL A 112 -26.90 -2.76 -8.47
N ASP A 113 -26.36 -2.53 -9.67
CA ASP A 113 -25.17 -1.72 -9.88
C ASP A 113 -25.39 -0.23 -9.53
N GLU A 114 -26.58 0.33 -9.83
CA GLU A 114 -26.89 1.70 -9.47
C GLU A 114 -26.99 1.89 -7.95
N PHE A 115 -27.54 0.89 -7.26
CA PHE A 115 -27.58 0.88 -5.81
C PHE A 115 -26.17 0.81 -5.21
N ALA A 116 -25.32 -0.10 -5.69
CA ALA A 116 -23.94 -0.27 -5.21
C ALA A 116 -23.12 1.03 -5.39
N GLN A 117 -23.32 1.78 -6.48
CA GLN A 117 -22.67 3.07 -6.71
C GLN A 117 -23.03 4.14 -5.65
N LYS A 118 -24.24 4.11 -5.07
CA LYS A 118 -24.62 5.07 -4.01
C LYS A 118 -23.74 4.91 -2.77
N ILE A 119 -23.31 3.70 -2.48
CA ILE A 119 -22.48 3.38 -1.31
C ILE A 119 -21.02 3.80 -1.49
N ARG A 120 -20.55 3.91 -2.73
CA ARG A 120 -19.17 4.24 -3.10
C ARG A 120 -18.59 5.42 -2.30
N LYS A 121 -19.35 6.52 -2.21
CA LYS A 121 -18.86 7.74 -1.57
C LYS A 121 -18.68 7.60 -0.05
N VAL A 122 -19.57 6.85 0.61
CA VAL A 122 -19.52 6.67 2.06
C VAL A 122 -18.52 5.59 2.42
N SER A 123 -18.48 4.50 1.68
CA SER A 123 -17.51 3.41 1.89
C SER A 123 -16.06 3.90 1.76
N SER A 124 -15.79 4.93 0.92
CA SER A 124 -14.46 5.53 0.81
C SER A 124 -13.94 6.17 2.11
N THR A 125 -14.81 6.47 3.07
CA THR A 125 -14.42 7.08 4.36
C THR A 125 -14.36 6.08 5.51
N ALA A 126 -14.95 4.89 5.35
CA ALA A 126 -14.98 3.87 6.40
C ALA A 126 -13.68 3.05 6.42
N ASP A 127 -13.15 2.76 7.60
CA ASP A 127 -11.99 1.88 7.79
C ASP A 127 -12.45 0.40 7.79
N ILE A 128 -13.59 0.12 8.41
CA ILE A 128 -14.22 -1.20 8.47
C ILE A 128 -15.63 -1.09 7.92
N ILE A 129 -16.10 -2.15 7.24
CA ILE A 129 -17.47 -2.26 6.76
C ILE A 129 -18.09 -3.51 7.36
N ILE A 130 -19.28 -3.36 7.94
CA ILE A 130 -20.13 -4.46 8.38
C ILE A 130 -21.33 -4.49 7.45
N LEU A 131 -21.56 -5.63 6.82
CA LEU A 131 -22.55 -5.78 5.76
C LEU A 131 -23.40 -7.02 6.02
N ASP A 132 -24.74 -6.86 6.04
CA ASP A 132 -25.60 -8.03 5.99
C ASP A 132 -25.54 -8.71 4.63
N TRP A 133 -25.64 -10.03 4.63
CA TRP A 133 -25.63 -10.83 3.41
C TRP A 133 -26.92 -10.65 2.60
N MET A 134 -28.05 -10.57 3.28
CA MET A 134 -29.36 -10.37 2.68
C MET A 134 -29.87 -8.96 2.95
N LEU A 135 -29.82 -8.09 1.95
CA LEU A 135 -30.35 -6.72 2.03
C LEU A 135 -31.77 -6.60 1.47
N THR A 136 -32.31 -7.69 0.93
CA THR A 136 -33.68 -7.87 0.49
C THR A 136 -34.06 -9.32 0.70
N ASP A 137 -35.36 -9.63 0.69
CA ASP A 137 -35.86 -10.98 0.88
C ASP A 137 -35.24 -11.97 -0.11
N HIS A 138 -34.42 -12.88 0.42
CA HIS A 138 -33.77 -13.98 -0.30
C HIS A 138 -32.84 -13.62 -1.46
N ASP A 139 -32.30 -12.37 -1.51
CA ASP A 139 -31.39 -11.97 -2.58
C ASP A 139 -30.06 -11.38 -2.04
N SER A 140 -28.96 -12.08 -2.29
CA SER A 140 -27.58 -11.67 -1.96
C SER A 140 -26.93 -10.80 -3.05
N SER A 141 -27.62 -10.52 -4.16
CA SER A 141 -27.03 -9.83 -5.31
C SER A 141 -26.55 -8.41 -4.96
N TYR A 142 -27.30 -7.71 -4.12
CA TYR A 142 -26.95 -6.36 -3.67
C TYR A 142 -25.69 -6.35 -2.81
N SER A 143 -25.57 -7.25 -1.86
CA SER A 143 -24.40 -7.35 -0.98
C SER A 143 -23.14 -7.73 -1.75
N LYS A 144 -23.25 -8.67 -2.69
CA LYS A 144 -22.15 -9.04 -3.59
C LYS A 144 -21.71 -7.86 -4.47
N ALA A 145 -22.67 -7.11 -5.04
CA ALA A 145 -22.36 -5.95 -5.87
C ALA A 145 -21.71 -4.81 -5.06
N ILE A 146 -22.16 -4.60 -3.82
CA ILE A 146 -21.54 -3.63 -2.91
C ILE A 146 -20.08 -4.00 -2.66
N VAL A 147 -19.79 -5.26 -2.30
CA VAL A 147 -18.42 -5.72 -2.08
C VAL A 147 -17.59 -5.49 -3.34
N LYS A 148 -18.07 -5.92 -4.50
CA LYS A 148 -17.36 -5.72 -5.77
C LYS A 148 -17.08 -4.25 -6.06
N GLN A 149 -18.08 -3.38 -5.90
CA GLN A 149 -17.92 -1.93 -6.12
C GLN A 149 -16.89 -1.30 -5.17
N ILE A 150 -16.84 -1.76 -3.90
CA ILE A 150 -15.84 -1.31 -2.93
C ILE A 150 -14.44 -1.73 -3.36
N LEU A 151 -14.25 -2.99 -3.79
CA LEU A 151 -12.96 -3.49 -4.23
C LEU A 151 -12.48 -2.79 -5.51
N ASP A 152 -13.37 -2.57 -6.47
CA ASP A 152 -13.04 -1.83 -7.70
C ASP A 152 -12.61 -0.39 -7.38
N GLN A 153 -13.32 0.28 -6.46
CA GLN A 153 -12.95 1.61 -6.00
C GLN A 153 -11.60 1.63 -5.28
N ASP A 154 -11.34 0.67 -4.41
CA ASP A 154 -10.08 0.59 -3.68
C ASP A 154 -8.91 0.36 -4.65
N LYS A 155 -9.08 -0.46 -5.70
CA LYS A 155 -8.12 -0.63 -6.80
C LYS A 155 -7.89 0.66 -7.58
N GLU A 156 -8.95 1.37 -7.97
CA GLU A 156 -8.85 2.66 -8.66
C GLU A 156 -8.10 3.71 -7.83
N SER A 157 -8.17 3.62 -6.50
CA SER A 157 -7.51 4.54 -5.56
C SER A 157 -6.07 4.14 -5.21
N GLY A 158 -5.50 3.14 -5.88
CA GLY A 158 -4.13 2.66 -5.60
C GLY A 158 -4.02 1.69 -4.44
N GLY A 159 -5.15 1.11 -4.00
CA GLY A 159 -5.24 0.17 -2.89
C GLY A 159 -5.63 0.83 -1.56
N ARG A 160 -6.32 0.07 -0.74
CA ARG A 160 -6.71 0.47 0.62
C ARG A 160 -6.72 -0.74 1.53
N LEU A 161 -6.17 -0.59 2.75
CA LEU A 161 -6.37 -1.59 3.80
C LEU A 161 -7.85 -1.61 4.18
N ARG A 162 -8.50 -2.76 4.07
CA ARG A 162 -9.93 -2.91 4.27
C ARG A 162 -10.29 -4.21 4.98
N THR A 163 -11.14 -4.12 5.99
CA THR A 163 -11.85 -5.27 6.53
C THR A 163 -13.33 -5.12 6.25
N ILE A 164 -13.92 -6.14 5.63
CA ILE A 164 -15.36 -6.26 5.41
C ILE A 164 -15.83 -7.44 6.25
N VAL A 165 -16.76 -7.20 7.15
CA VAL A 165 -17.39 -8.23 7.97
C VAL A 165 -18.77 -8.50 7.40
N ILE A 166 -18.97 -9.68 6.83
CA ILE A 166 -20.30 -10.17 6.49
C ILE A 166 -20.93 -10.71 7.76
N TYR A 167 -21.95 -10.03 8.27
CA TYR A 167 -22.62 -10.34 9.52
C TYR A 167 -24.07 -10.68 9.28
N THR A 168 -24.41 -11.97 9.29
CA THR A 168 -25.69 -12.46 8.78
C THR A 168 -26.35 -13.50 9.67
N GLY A 169 -27.68 -13.58 9.62
CA GLY A 169 -28.45 -14.67 10.22
C GLY A 169 -28.46 -15.97 9.41
N GLU A 170 -27.94 -15.94 8.18
CA GLU A 170 -27.94 -17.08 7.26
C GLU A 170 -27.03 -18.21 7.74
N THR A 171 -27.47 -19.45 7.54
CA THR A 171 -26.66 -20.65 7.77
C THR A 171 -25.69 -20.91 6.63
N SER A 172 -24.76 -21.87 6.79
CA SER A 172 -23.81 -22.27 5.74
C SER A 172 -22.89 -21.13 5.27
N LEU A 173 -22.20 -20.45 6.19
CA LEU A 173 -21.27 -19.36 5.88
C LEU A 173 -20.19 -19.74 4.87
N HIS A 174 -19.75 -20.99 4.86
CA HIS A 174 -18.79 -21.50 3.88
C HIS A 174 -19.33 -21.39 2.45
N ASP A 175 -20.60 -21.79 2.22
CA ASP A 175 -21.22 -21.71 0.89
C ASP A 175 -21.38 -20.24 0.45
N LYS A 176 -21.72 -19.34 1.41
CA LYS A 176 -21.81 -17.90 1.14
C LYS A 176 -20.46 -17.29 0.80
N ARG A 177 -19.39 -17.71 1.47
CA ARG A 177 -18.04 -17.31 1.16
C ARG A 177 -17.65 -17.76 -0.27
N ASP A 178 -17.92 -19.01 -0.64
CA ASP A 178 -17.65 -19.53 -1.98
C ASP A 178 -18.45 -18.79 -3.06
N GLU A 179 -19.74 -18.52 -2.80
CA GLU A 179 -20.61 -17.75 -3.69
C GLU A 179 -20.05 -16.33 -3.94
N LEU A 180 -19.56 -15.66 -2.89
CA LEU A 180 -18.94 -14.34 -3.03
C LEU A 180 -17.62 -14.43 -3.80
N PHE A 181 -16.78 -15.40 -3.48
CA PHE A 181 -15.49 -15.58 -4.14
C PHE A 181 -15.64 -15.82 -5.65
N GLU A 182 -16.57 -16.70 -6.05
CA GLU A 182 -16.89 -16.93 -7.46
C GLU A 182 -17.45 -15.68 -8.15
N TYR A 183 -18.29 -14.90 -7.46
CA TYR A 183 -18.83 -13.66 -8.02
C TYR A 183 -17.77 -12.57 -8.25
N LEU A 184 -16.78 -12.47 -7.37
CA LEU A 184 -15.71 -11.47 -7.48
C LEU A 184 -14.77 -11.75 -8.65
N ASP A 185 -14.57 -13.04 -9.00
CA ASP A 185 -13.73 -13.50 -10.12
C ASP A 185 -12.35 -12.81 -10.17
N ASP A 186 -11.67 -12.74 -9.03
CA ASP A 186 -10.41 -12.05 -8.86
C ASP A 186 -9.31 -13.02 -8.41
N GLN A 187 -8.34 -13.27 -9.29
CA GLN A 187 -7.23 -14.21 -9.05
C GLN A 187 -6.25 -13.74 -7.96
N SER A 188 -6.30 -12.47 -7.57
CA SER A 188 -5.47 -11.95 -6.49
C SER A 188 -5.99 -12.29 -5.09
N LEU A 189 -7.21 -12.83 -4.99
CA LEU A 189 -7.84 -13.20 -3.74
C LEU A 189 -7.54 -14.65 -3.37
N ASP A 190 -7.31 -14.89 -2.07
CA ASP A 190 -7.14 -16.21 -1.46
C ASP A 190 -8.40 -16.60 -0.68
N ASN A 191 -8.89 -17.82 -0.89
CA ASN A 191 -10.02 -18.43 -0.19
C ASN A 191 -9.63 -19.73 0.55
N SER A 192 -8.39 -19.89 0.92
CA SER A 192 -7.90 -21.08 1.63
C SER A 192 -8.49 -21.26 3.03
N ASP A 193 -8.99 -20.19 3.65
CA ASP A 193 -9.71 -20.22 4.93
C ASP A 193 -11.22 -20.43 4.71
N ASP A 194 -11.85 -21.29 5.52
CA ASP A 194 -13.26 -21.69 5.37
C ASP A 194 -14.26 -20.53 5.52
N TYR A 195 -13.87 -19.42 6.15
CA TYR A 195 -14.74 -18.30 6.50
C TYR A 195 -14.16 -16.95 6.12
N ARG A 196 -13.14 -16.94 5.27
CA ARG A 196 -12.44 -15.71 4.89
C ARG A 196 -12.07 -15.70 3.41
N ILE A 197 -12.13 -14.51 2.81
CA ILE A 197 -11.51 -14.18 1.53
C ILE A 197 -10.49 -13.08 1.83
N SER A 198 -9.25 -13.26 1.41
CA SER A 198 -8.19 -12.31 1.77
C SER A 198 -7.23 -11.99 0.63
N SER A 199 -6.56 -10.84 0.75
CA SER A 199 -5.39 -10.47 -0.02
C SER A 199 -4.42 -9.71 0.87
N GLU A 200 -3.33 -9.17 0.32
CA GLU A 200 -2.39 -8.35 1.08
C GLU A 200 -3.03 -7.12 1.76
N HIS A 201 -4.14 -6.61 1.19
CA HIS A 201 -4.78 -5.37 1.64
C HIS A 201 -6.23 -5.54 2.07
N LEU A 202 -6.80 -6.73 1.90
CA LEU A 202 -8.21 -7.00 2.12
C LEU A 202 -8.40 -8.22 3.02
N ASN A 203 -9.37 -8.10 3.93
CA ASN A 203 -9.89 -9.22 4.69
C ASN A 203 -11.42 -9.16 4.69
N ILE A 204 -12.08 -10.10 4.01
CA ILE A 204 -13.53 -10.29 4.06
C ILE A 204 -13.79 -11.51 4.95
N VAL A 205 -14.48 -11.32 6.04
CA VAL A 205 -14.73 -12.37 7.04
C VAL A 205 -16.22 -12.54 7.29
N PHE A 206 -16.64 -13.77 7.52
CA PHE A 206 -18.04 -14.14 7.72
C PHE A 206 -18.31 -14.52 9.17
N TYR A 207 -19.31 -13.87 9.78
CA TYR A 207 -19.82 -14.15 11.12
C TYR A 207 -21.34 -14.27 11.11
N ASN A 208 -21.85 -15.07 12.04
CA ASN A 208 -23.29 -15.19 12.27
C ASN A 208 -23.78 -14.25 13.37
N LYS A 209 -24.99 -13.74 13.18
CA LYS A 209 -25.77 -13.05 14.20
C LYS A 209 -26.14 -14.03 15.33
N GLU A 210 -26.30 -13.52 16.54
CA GLU A 210 -26.70 -14.30 17.71
C GLU A 210 -28.05 -14.99 17.45
N GLY A 211 -28.18 -16.27 17.83
CA GLY A 211 -29.39 -17.05 17.59
C GLY A 211 -29.52 -17.72 16.22
N SER A 212 -28.50 -17.65 15.37
CA SER A 212 -28.49 -18.26 14.03
C SER A 212 -28.23 -19.78 14.01
N ASN A 213 -28.08 -20.41 15.19
CA ASN A 213 -27.76 -21.83 15.36
C ASN A 213 -26.40 -22.31 14.81
N ASN A 214 -25.47 -21.41 14.54
CA ASN A 214 -24.10 -21.71 14.13
C ASN A 214 -23.10 -21.38 15.25
N GLN A 215 -22.98 -22.24 16.23
CA GLN A 215 -22.18 -22.02 17.45
C GLN A 215 -20.71 -21.67 17.24
N LEU A 216 -20.11 -22.02 16.09
CA LEU A 216 -18.69 -21.79 15.84
C LEU A 216 -18.35 -20.36 15.42
N ARG A 217 -19.29 -19.68 14.74
CA ARG A 217 -19.07 -18.35 14.15
C ARG A 217 -20.07 -17.31 14.62
N GLU A 218 -20.91 -17.67 15.57
CA GLU A 218 -21.89 -16.78 16.18
C GLU A 218 -21.19 -15.75 17.07
N VAL A 219 -21.48 -14.49 16.86
CA VAL A 219 -20.90 -13.36 17.59
C VAL A 219 -22.03 -12.41 17.96
N ALA A 220 -22.12 -12.06 19.24
CA ALA A 220 -23.10 -11.07 19.70
C ALA A 220 -22.68 -9.64 19.25
N GLU A 221 -23.67 -8.75 19.07
CA GLU A 221 -23.45 -7.38 18.57
C GLU A 221 -22.43 -6.61 19.42
N HIS A 222 -22.46 -6.77 20.75
CA HIS A 222 -21.53 -6.08 21.64
C HIS A 222 -20.09 -6.62 21.57
N GLU A 223 -19.86 -7.84 21.06
CA GLU A 223 -18.53 -8.43 20.84
C GLU A 223 -18.00 -8.17 19.42
N LEU A 224 -18.89 -7.90 18.45
CA LEU A 224 -18.57 -7.76 17.04
C LEU A 224 -17.49 -6.67 16.77
N PRO A 225 -17.50 -5.50 17.44
CA PRO A 225 -16.45 -4.49 17.27
C PRO A 225 -15.05 -5.03 17.57
N ASN A 226 -14.90 -5.78 18.66
CA ASN A 226 -13.62 -6.38 19.01
C ASN A 226 -13.18 -7.43 17.99
N LYS A 227 -14.13 -8.23 17.47
CA LYS A 227 -13.85 -9.20 16.40
C LYS A 227 -13.42 -8.52 15.10
N ALA A 228 -14.12 -7.48 14.68
CA ALA A 228 -13.78 -6.71 13.50
C ALA A 228 -12.37 -6.09 13.59
N LEU A 229 -11.99 -5.56 14.75
CA LEU A 229 -10.65 -5.04 14.99
C LEU A 229 -9.58 -6.14 15.07
N GLU A 230 -9.91 -7.34 15.62
CA GLU A 230 -9.02 -8.51 15.55
C GLU A 230 -8.76 -8.92 14.11
N GLU A 231 -9.78 -8.94 13.26
CA GLU A 231 -9.65 -9.26 11.83
C GLU A 231 -8.86 -8.19 11.07
N PHE A 232 -9.07 -6.91 11.39
CA PHE A 232 -8.28 -5.83 10.81
C PHE A 232 -6.79 -5.91 11.23
N THR A 233 -6.52 -6.39 12.46
CA THR A 233 -5.15 -6.56 12.95
C THR A 233 -4.35 -7.57 12.13
N LEU A 234 -5.01 -8.55 11.50
CA LEU A 234 -4.34 -9.53 10.65
C LEU A 234 -3.72 -8.90 9.39
N LEU A 235 -4.27 -7.80 8.89
CA LEU A 235 -3.74 -7.07 7.74
C LEU A 235 -2.41 -6.37 8.03
N VAL A 236 -2.10 -6.15 9.31
CA VAL A 236 -0.90 -5.43 9.76
C VAL A 236 -0.05 -6.24 10.73
N ASP A 237 -0.18 -7.57 10.71
CA ASP A 237 0.59 -8.50 11.54
C ASP A 237 2.07 -8.59 11.09
N GLY A 238 2.73 -7.44 11.05
CA GLY A 238 4.13 -7.29 10.64
C GLY A 238 4.75 -5.98 11.16
N LEU A 239 6.09 -5.91 11.24
CA LEU A 239 6.81 -4.71 11.72
C LEU A 239 6.62 -3.51 10.77
N VAL A 240 6.79 -3.73 9.47
CA VAL A 240 6.71 -2.65 8.47
C VAL A 240 5.27 -2.15 8.28
N PRO A 241 4.26 -3.02 8.11
CA PRO A 241 2.86 -2.59 8.07
C PRO A 241 2.42 -1.86 9.35
N SER A 242 2.80 -2.36 10.53
CA SER A 242 2.51 -1.69 11.80
C SER A 242 3.13 -0.30 11.89
N PHE A 243 4.37 -0.13 11.39
CA PHE A 243 5.01 1.19 11.30
C PHE A 243 4.22 2.14 10.38
N ALA A 244 3.86 1.70 9.18
CA ALA A 244 3.12 2.51 8.23
C ALA A 244 1.75 2.93 8.80
N MET A 245 1.04 2.01 9.45
CA MET A 245 -0.24 2.30 10.09
C MET A 245 -0.09 3.26 11.26
N LYS A 246 0.90 3.08 12.13
CA LYS A 246 1.18 3.98 13.25
C LYS A 246 1.52 5.39 12.78
N ALA A 247 2.31 5.51 11.69
CA ALA A 247 2.62 6.80 11.08
C ALA A 247 1.36 7.48 10.53
N SER A 248 0.51 6.72 9.83
CA SER A 248 -0.76 7.21 9.29
C SER A 248 -1.73 7.64 10.40
N ALA A 249 -1.86 6.87 11.47
CA ALA A 249 -2.67 7.22 12.65
C ALA A 249 -2.17 8.53 13.29
N ALA A 250 -0.86 8.69 13.45
CA ALA A 250 -0.28 9.91 14.00
C ALA A 250 -0.57 11.14 13.13
N ILE A 251 -0.53 11.02 11.80
CA ILE A 251 -0.90 12.11 10.89
C ILE A 251 -2.40 12.42 11.02
N ARG A 252 -3.28 11.40 10.97
CA ARG A 252 -4.74 11.57 11.13
C ARG A 252 -5.07 12.28 12.45
N TYR A 253 -4.49 11.84 13.56
CA TYR A 253 -4.70 12.46 14.88
C TYR A 253 -4.27 13.93 14.92
N ASN A 254 -3.18 14.29 14.21
CA ASN A 254 -2.64 15.65 14.20
C ASN A 254 -3.16 16.52 13.05
N THR A 255 -4.13 16.07 12.25
CA THR A 255 -4.64 16.81 11.07
C THR A 255 -5.10 18.21 11.44
N GLY A 256 -5.89 18.38 12.51
CA GLY A 256 -6.33 19.68 13.00
C GLY A 256 -5.15 20.60 13.37
N ARG A 257 -4.13 20.05 14.02
CA ARG A 257 -2.91 20.79 14.38
C ARG A 257 -2.09 21.19 13.15
N ILE A 258 -2.05 20.34 12.13
CA ILE A 258 -1.40 20.66 10.85
C ILE A 258 -2.11 21.84 10.21
N ILE A 259 -3.44 21.78 10.03
CA ILE A 259 -4.24 22.81 9.38
C ILE A 259 -4.13 24.15 10.13
N THR A 260 -4.22 24.14 11.46
CA THR A 260 -4.11 25.38 12.25
C THR A 260 -2.75 26.05 12.15
N ARG A 261 -1.69 25.31 11.80
CA ARG A 261 -0.36 25.89 11.57
C ARG A 261 -0.27 26.70 10.28
N PHE A 262 -1.13 26.39 9.30
CA PHE A 262 -1.23 27.06 8.00
C PHE A 262 -2.48 27.94 7.97
N GLY A 263 -2.58 28.86 8.92
CA GLY A 263 -3.74 29.73 9.08
C GLY A 263 -3.79 30.85 8.05
N LYS A 264 -4.99 31.39 7.81
CA LYS A 264 -5.27 32.45 6.82
C LYS A 264 -4.47 33.76 7.07
N GLU A 265 -3.97 33.95 8.27
CA GLU A 265 -3.09 35.09 8.61
C GLU A 265 -1.76 35.07 7.87
N LEU A 266 -1.37 33.92 7.31
CA LEU A 266 -0.15 33.76 6.50
C LEU A 266 -0.32 34.19 5.04
N ASP A 267 -1.56 34.39 4.55
CA ASP A 267 -1.83 34.68 3.13
C ASP A 267 -1.08 35.91 2.63
N ALA A 268 -1.10 37.01 3.39
CA ALA A 268 -0.41 38.23 3.00
C ALA A 268 1.12 38.05 2.95
N ALA A 269 1.69 37.28 3.88
CA ALA A 269 3.12 36.95 3.89
C ALA A 269 3.49 36.03 2.72
N TYR A 270 2.65 35.04 2.43
CA TYR A 270 2.81 34.15 1.28
C TYR A 270 2.76 34.92 -0.04
N LEU A 271 1.76 35.80 -0.24
CA LEU A 271 1.65 36.63 -1.42
C LEU A 271 2.85 37.58 -1.57
N SER A 272 3.32 38.16 -0.48
CA SER A 272 4.53 38.99 -0.47
C SER A 272 5.76 38.16 -0.89
N HIS A 273 5.90 36.95 -0.39
CA HIS A 273 6.97 36.04 -0.80
C HIS A 273 6.88 35.72 -2.29
N ARG A 274 5.67 35.38 -2.79
CA ARG A 274 5.41 35.09 -4.20
C ARG A 274 5.79 36.23 -5.14
N VAL A 275 5.56 37.46 -4.75
CA VAL A 275 5.91 38.66 -5.55
C VAL A 275 7.42 38.92 -5.56
N LEU A 276 8.13 38.55 -4.50
CA LEU A 276 9.55 38.86 -4.34
C LEU A 276 10.49 37.78 -4.88
N VAL A 277 10.01 36.55 -5.09
CA VAL A 277 10.83 35.49 -5.71
C VAL A 277 10.94 35.72 -7.21
N PRO A 278 12.07 35.33 -7.84
CA PRO A 278 12.28 35.50 -9.28
C PRO A 278 11.21 34.80 -10.15
N ASP A 279 10.72 33.66 -9.70
CA ASP A 279 9.58 32.98 -10.30
C ASP A 279 8.49 32.73 -9.26
N PRO A 280 7.30 33.30 -9.45
CA PRO A 280 6.20 33.15 -8.50
C PRO A 280 5.80 31.67 -8.22
N GLU A 281 5.98 30.75 -9.16
CA GLU A 281 5.64 29.33 -9.00
C GLU A 281 6.54 28.61 -7.97
N ASP A 282 7.75 29.13 -7.70
CA ASP A 282 8.63 28.57 -6.65
C ASP A 282 8.03 28.66 -5.26
N SER A 283 7.15 29.64 -5.04
CA SER A 283 6.47 29.80 -3.76
C SER A 283 5.47 28.66 -3.46
N GLU A 284 4.95 28.02 -4.49
CA GLU A 284 4.07 26.84 -4.35
C GLU A 284 4.86 25.64 -3.83
N LEU A 285 6.02 25.39 -4.45
CA LEU A 285 6.94 24.33 -3.99
C LEU A 285 7.44 24.61 -2.57
N PHE A 286 7.75 25.86 -2.26
CA PHE A 286 8.15 26.27 -0.91
C PHE A 286 7.08 25.93 0.14
N MET A 287 5.78 26.15 -0.15
CA MET A 287 4.70 25.80 0.75
C MET A 287 4.55 24.28 0.89
N LEU A 288 4.67 23.54 -0.19
CA LEU A 288 4.63 22.06 -0.16
C LEU A 288 5.76 21.49 0.71
N GLU A 289 6.98 21.96 0.54
CA GLU A 289 8.14 21.50 1.32
C GLU A 289 7.98 21.84 2.84
N ASN A 290 7.43 23.01 3.16
CA ASN A 290 7.12 23.36 4.55
C ASN A 290 6.07 22.41 5.15
N PHE A 291 5.02 22.06 4.39
CA PHE A 291 3.99 21.14 4.84
C PHE A 291 4.56 19.73 5.09
N VAL A 292 5.33 19.20 4.16
CA VAL A 292 6.00 17.88 4.30
C VAL A 292 6.98 17.87 5.47
N SER A 293 7.77 18.95 5.63
CA SER A 293 8.70 19.09 6.76
C SER A 293 7.97 19.08 8.10
N TYR A 294 6.79 19.72 8.17
CA TYR A 294 5.99 19.74 9.39
C TYR A 294 5.41 18.34 9.70
N MET A 295 4.92 17.60 8.70
CA MET A 295 4.49 16.21 8.88
C MET A 295 5.63 15.31 9.38
N ARG A 296 6.82 15.44 8.80
CA ARG A 296 8.02 14.71 9.26
C ARG A 296 8.33 15.02 10.73
N ASN A 297 8.19 16.27 11.14
CA ASN A 297 8.42 16.69 12.53
C ASN A 297 7.41 16.06 13.50
N ILE A 298 6.12 15.93 13.10
CA ILE A 298 5.10 15.23 13.90
C ILE A 298 5.51 13.78 14.14
N LEU A 299 5.92 13.08 13.10
CA LEU A 299 6.34 11.67 13.19
C LEU A 299 7.58 11.52 14.08
N ALA A 300 8.54 12.43 13.94
CA ALA A 300 9.78 12.40 14.74
C ALA A 300 9.52 12.70 16.24
N ILE A 301 8.70 13.70 16.55
CA ILE A 301 8.33 14.03 17.94
C ILE A 301 7.54 12.88 18.56
N GLY A 302 6.65 12.26 17.80
CA GLY A 302 5.88 11.09 18.22
C GLY A 302 6.72 9.83 18.39
N ARG A 303 8.01 9.84 17.98
CA ARG A 303 8.92 8.69 18.03
C ARG A 303 8.30 7.43 17.41
N ILE A 304 7.58 7.62 16.30
CA ILE A 304 6.81 6.56 15.63
C ILE A 304 7.72 5.40 15.22
N ASP A 305 8.91 5.71 14.74
CA ASP A 305 9.97 4.76 14.40
C ASP A 305 10.36 3.88 15.60
N ASN A 306 10.59 4.49 16.77
CA ASN A 306 10.96 3.76 17.98
C ASN A 306 9.81 2.89 18.54
N ILE A 307 8.58 3.40 18.46
CA ILE A 307 7.40 2.67 18.94
C ILE A 307 7.15 1.43 18.09
N ALA A 308 7.15 1.57 16.76
CA ALA A 308 6.79 0.48 15.85
C ALA A 308 7.98 -0.42 15.47
N LEU A 309 9.20 0.14 15.34
CA LEU A 309 10.39 -0.56 14.87
C LEU A 309 11.51 -0.62 15.92
N GLY A 310 11.26 -0.22 17.17
CA GLY A 310 12.26 -0.23 18.21
C GLY A 310 12.52 -1.63 18.79
N ALA A 311 13.54 -1.72 19.65
CA ALA A 311 14.04 -2.97 20.21
C ALA A 311 12.95 -3.85 20.84
N LYS A 312 11.95 -3.25 21.53
CA LYS A 312 10.84 -3.99 22.13
C LYS A 312 9.91 -4.61 21.09
N SER A 313 9.55 -3.88 20.04
CA SER A 313 8.69 -4.37 18.95
C SER A 313 9.38 -5.46 18.16
N ILE A 314 10.67 -5.30 17.87
CA ILE A 314 11.52 -6.33 17.26
C ILE A 314 11.55 -7.58 18.10
N GLN A 315 11.80 -7.47 19.41
CA GLN A 315 11.80 -8.61 20.32
C GLN A 315 10.45 -9.34 20.33
N ASN A 316 9.35 -8.60 20.40
CA ASN A 316 8.01 -9.17 20.38
C ASN A 316 7.74 -9.90 19.05
N TRP A 317 8.16 -9.33 17.93
CA TRP A 317 8.03 -9.94 16.60
C TRP A 317 8.85 -11.22 16.49
N VAL A 318 10.12 -11.21 16.91
CA VAL A 318 10.98 -12.40 16.90
C VAL A 318 10.40 -13.49 17.78
N ASN A 319 9.94 -13.17 19.00
CA ASN A 319 9.29 -14.14 19.89
C ASN A 319 8.05 -14.77 19.25
N HIS A 320 7.24 -13.96 18.56
CA HIS A 320 6.01 -14.41 17.92
C HIS A 320 6.30 -15.34 16.74
N ASN A 321 7.23 -14.96 15.88
CA ASN A 321 7.51 -15.66 14.64
C ASN A 321 8.56 -16.76 14.78
N PHE A 322 9.26 -16.87 15.92
CA PHE A 322 10.36 -17.80 16.13
C PHE A 322 10.07 -19.25 15.70
N PRO A 323 8.87 -19.83 15.95
CA PRO A 323 8.57 -21.20 15.51
C PRO A 323 8.64 -21.38 13.99
N HIS A 324 8.34 -20.31 13.25
CA HIS A 324 8.18 -20.31 11.78
C HIS A 324 9.42 -19.84 11.02
N LEU A 325 10.37 -19.17 11.69
CA LEU A 325 11.58 -18.66 11.06
C LEU A 325 12.55 -19.77 10.67
N ASN A 326 13.29 -19.56 9.59
CA ASN A 326 14.33 -20.50 9.14
C ASN A 326 15.48 -20.63 10.14
N LYS A 327 15.93 -19.54 10.75
CA LYS A 327 16.94 -19.47 11.83
C LYS A 327 18.33 -20.03 11.45
N LYS A 328 18.57 -20.37 10.18
CA LYS A 328 19.79 -21.02 9.73
C LYS A 328 20.74 -20.05 9.05
N ILE A 329 22.02 -20.19 9.35
CA ILE A 329 23.10 -19.55 8.62
C ILE A 329 23.91 -20.64 7.94
N VAL A 330 23.96 -20.63 6.62
CA VAL A 330 24.81 -21.53 5.84
C VAL A 330 26.17 -20.87 5.65
N HIS A 331 27.24 -21.49 6.16
CA HIS A 331 28.61 -21.00 6.02
C HIS A 331 29.59 -22.16 5.84
N ASP A 332 30.44 -22.08 4.79
CA ASP A 332 31.40 -23.12 4.44
C ASP A 332 30.80 -24.54 4.34
N GLY A 333 29.56 -24.63 3.80
CA GLY A 333 28.85 -25.91 3.63
C GLY A 333 28.26 -26.51 4.91
N ASN A 334 28.28 -25.77 6.02
CA ASN A 334 27.67 -26.16 7.28
C ASN A 334 26.48 -25.26 7.63
N ASP A 335 25.44 -25.86 8.23
CA ASP A 335 24.27 -25.18 8.73
C ASP A 335 24.43 -24.88 10.21
N TYR A 336 24.23 -23.61 10.58
CA TYR A 336 24.25 -23.13 11.97
C TYR A 336 22.88 -22.58 12.33
N THR A 337 22.21 -23.22 13.28
CA THR A 337 20.90 -22.76 13.77
C THR A 337 21.07 -21.78 14.92
N LEU A 338 20.35 -20.67 14.85
CA LEU A 338 20.32 -19.65 15.90
C LEU A 338 19.18 -19.93 16.90
N GLU A 339 19.50 -19.74 18.18
CA GLU A 339 18.53 -19.80 19.25
C GLU A 339 17.77 -18.47 19.38
N LEU A 340 16.65 -18.51 20.09
CA LEU A 340 15.77 -17.34 20.25
C LEU A 340 16.51 -16.09 20.78
N GLU A 341 17.30 -16.25 21.85
CA GLU A 341 18.05 -15.14 22.44
C GLU A 341 19.14 -14.59 21.50
N GLU A 342 19.75 -15.47 20.70
CA GLU A 342 20.73 -15.11 19.70
C GLU A 342 20.09 -14.27 18.58
N LEU A 343 18.90 -14.65 18.11
CA LEU A 343 18.13 -13.91 17.10
C LEU A 343 17.68 -12.54 17.60
N ILE A 344 17.14 -12.47 18.81
CA ILE A 344 16.72 -11.21 19.43
C ILE A 344 17.93 -10.26 19.51
N LYS A 345 19.06 -10.75 19.98
CA LYS A 345 20.25 -9.94 20.13
C LYS A 345 20.84 -9.51 18.80
N LEU A 346 20.85 -10.39 17.80
CA LEU A 346 21.26 -10.06 16.44
C LEU A 346 20.41 -8.94 15.85
N SER A 347 19.10 -9.00 16.05
CA SER A 347 18.14 -8.02 15.54
C SER A 347 18.25 -6.65 16.22
N GLN A 348 18.54 -6.64 17.52
CA GLN A 348 18.58 -5.39 18.31
C GLN A 348 19.94 -4.67 18.23
N ASP A 349 21.02 -5.42 18.32
CA ASP A 349 22.40 -4.87 18.42
C ASP A 349 23.09 -4.80 17.06
N GLY A 350 22.52 -5.47 16.05
CA GLY A 350 23.15 -5.61 14.76
C GLY A 350 24.38 -6.49 14.81
N PHE A 351 25.09 -6.53 13.69
CA PHE A 351 26.24 -7.38 13.47
C PHE A 351 27.55 -6.86 14.13
N HIS A 352 27.58 -5.56 14.51
CA HIS A 352 28.79 -4.89 14.96
C HIS A 352 28.92 -4.83 16.46
N GLN A 353 29.83 -5.24 17.16
CA GLN A 353 30.38 -4.94 18.48
C GLN A 353 29.98 -5.80 19.68
N ASN A 354 28.70 -6.15 19.90
CA ASN A 354 28.29 -6.80 21.17
C ASN A 354 27.90 -8.28 21.04
N LEU A 355 27.71 -8.75 19.84
CA LEU A 355 27.46 -10.17 19.55
C LEU A 355 28.57 -11.09 20.09
N TYR A 356 29.71 -10.50 20.32
CA TYR A 356 30.93 -11.17 20.77
C TYR A 356 30.86 -11.78 22.18
N GLN A 357 29.91 -11.39 23.00
CA GLN A 357 29.85 -11.90 24.37
C GLN A 357 28.90 -13.09 24.59
N LEU A 358 27.90 -13.30 23.70
CA LEU A 358 26.87 -14.34 23.85
C LEU A 358 27.09 -15.60 23.00
N LEU A 359 27.90 -15.53 21.96
CA LEU A 359 28.03 -16.57 20.94
C LEU A 359 29.38 -17.25 20.98
N ASP A 360 29.81 -17.81 22.12
CA ASP A 360 31.18 -18.28 22.34
C ASP A 360 31.79 -19.13 21.19
N ASN A 361 30.99 -19.95 20.51
CA ASN A 361 31.47 -20.81 19.40
C ASN A 361 30.94 -20.44 17.99
N LYS A 362 29.83 -19.71 17.90
CA LYS A 362 29.23 -19.29 16.61
C LYS A 362 29.74 -17.94 16.11
N LYS A 363 30.48 -17.24 16.92
CA LYS A 363 31.01 -15.91 16.80
C LYS A 363 31.80 -15.64 15.53
N THR A 364 32.79 -16.48 15.25
CA THR A 364 33.65 -16.38 14.09
C THR A 364 32.90 -16.67 12.80
N ILE A 365 31.89 -17.54 12.87
CA ILE A 365 31.08 -18.01 11.76
C ILE A 365 30.13 -16.90 11.29
N ILE A 366 29.41 -16.27 12.23
CA ILE A 366 28.51 -15.15 11.91
C ILE A 366 29.31 -13.98 11.37
N ALA A 367 30.46 -13.65 12.02
CA ALA A 367 31.34 -12.59 11.57
C ALA A 367 31.88 -12.82 10.16
N SER A 368 32.24 -14.06 9.80
CA SER A 368 32.75 -14.37 8.47
C SER A 368 31.64 -14.45 7.42
N ALA A 369 30.43 -14.92 7.78
CA ALA A 369 29.28 -14.97 6.88
C ALA A 369 28.82 -13.57 6.41
N PHE A 370 29.04 -12.52 7.23
CA PHE A 370 28.62 -11.16 6.96
C PHE A 370 29.80 -10.18 6.76
N LYS A 371 31.02 -10.67 6.61
CA LYS A 371 32.24 -9.85 6.56
C LYS A 371 32.24 -8.83 5.44
N ASP A 372 31.64 -9.17 4.32
CA ASP A 372 31.53 -8.29 3.17
C ASP A 372 30.07 -7.93 2.95
N ALA A 373 29.72 -6.64 3.02
CA ALA A 373 28.41 -6.15 2.61
C ALA A 373 28.20 -6.45 1.11
N SER A 374 27.62 -7.59 0.82
CA SER A 374 27.39 -8.12 -0.53
C SER A 374 25.96 -8.63 -0.67
N LYS A 375 25.50 -8.81 -1.90
CA LYS A 375 24.19 -9.45 -2.19
C LYS A 375 24.05 -10.78 -1.45
N GLU A 376 25.10 -11.58 -1.40
CA GLU A 376 25.10 -12.86 -0.70
C GLU A 376 24.94 -12.71 0.83
N ALA A 377 25.59 -11.73 1.46
CA ALA A 377 25.43 -11.44 2.88
C ALA A 377 24.01 -10.94 3.18
N SER A 378 23.43 -10.10 2.32
CA SER A 378 22.05 -9.63 2.44
C SER A 378 21.05 -10.79 2.33
N LEU A 379 21.21 -11.67 1.35
CA LEU A 379 20.33 -12.85 1.20
C LEU A 379 20.46 -13.82 2.39
N LYS A 380 21.67 -14.02 2.91
CA LYS A 380 21.88 -14.83 4.13
C LYS A 380 21.23 -14.19 5.36
N ALA A 381 21.29 -12.85 5.47
CA ALA A 381 20.64 -12.14 6.58
C ALA A 381 19.12 -12.25 6.53
N ILE A 382 18.53 -12.03 5.35
CA ILE A 382 17.07 -12.08 5.21
C ILE A 382 16.53 -13.51 5.40
N SER A 383 17.24 -14.53 4.89
CA SER A 383 16.81 -15.93 5.03
C SER A 383 16.72 -16.40 6.49
N ILE A 384 17.43 -15.76 7.43
CA ILE A 384 17.34 -16.07 8.86
C ILE A 384 15.94 -15.75 9.40
N TYR A 385 15.36 -14.63 8.95
CA TYR A 385 14.09 -14.10 9.42
C TYR A 385 12.91 -14.47 8.51
N ASP A 386 13.17 -15.10 7.38
CA ASP A 386 12.12 -15.57 6.48
C ASP A 386 11.62 -16.96 6.90
N THR A 387 10.39 -17.26 6.53
CA THR A 387 9.78 -18.58 6.73
C THR A 387 10.12 -19.54 5.60
N GLN A 388 10.45 -19.01 4.41
CA GLN A 388 10.78 -19.77 3.19
C GLN A 388 11.92 -19.10 2.43
N ASP A 389 12.92 -19.84 2.02
CA ASP A 389 14.07 -19.32 1.25
C ASP A 389 13.67 -18.71 -0.10
N SER A 390 12.55 -19.13 -0.70
CA SER A 390 12.05 -18.64 -1.98
C SER A 390 11.52 -17.20 -1.91
N THR A 391 11.01 -16.75 -0.76
CA THR A 391 10.43 -15.41 -0.57
C THR A 391 11.47 -14.38 -0.14
N ALA A 392 12.58 -14.81 0.43
CA ALA A 392 13.63 -13.94 0.95
C ALA A 392 14.21 -12.98 -0.10
N GLN A 393 14.41 -13.43 -1.33
CA GLN A 393 14.94 -12.60 -2.40
C GLN A 393 13.93 -11.55 -2.83
N GLU A 394 12.65 -11.91 -2.94
CA GLU A 394 11.59 -10.98 -3.32
C GLU A 394 11.38 -9.91 -2.26
N SER A 395 11.28 -10.27 -0.99
CA SER A 395 11.19 -9.31 0.13
C SER A 395 12.35 -8.31 0.15
N SER A 396 13.57 -8.78 -0.18
CA SER A 396 14.76 -7.92 -0.30
C SER A 396 14.66 -6.94 -1.46
N ARG A 397 14.11 -7.37 -2.61
CA ARG A 397 13.88 -6.51 -3.79
C ARG A 397 12.85 -5.44 -3.46
N GLN A 398 11.70 -5.81 -2.89
CA GLN A 398 10.62 -4.90 -2.52
C GLN A 398 11.10 -3.81 -1.53
N LEU A 399 11.84 -4.19 -0.49
CA LEU A 399 12.40 -3.22 0.45
C LEU A 399 13.44 -2.30 -0.24
N SER A 400 14.21 -2.82 -1.19
CA SER A 400 15.17 -2.02 -1.95
C SER A 400 14.47 -0.99 -2.84
N ILE A 401 13.37 -1.37 -3.49
CA ILE A 401 12.54 -0.48 -4.32
C ILE A 401 11.92 0.60 -3.44
N LEU A 402 11.25 0.22 -2.35
CA LEU A 402 10.67 1.16 -1.39
C LEU A 402 11.71 2.17 -0.85
N SER A 403 12.95 1.72 -0.65
CA SER A 403 14.03 2.58 -0.14
C SER A 403 14.61 3.51 -1.20
N ALA A 404 14.56 3.15 -2.48
CA ALA A 404 15.17 3.90 -3.57
C ALA A 404 14.19 4.89 -4.23
N PHE A 405 12.96 4.48 -4.44
CA PHE A 405 11.99 5.20 -5.26
C PHE A 405 10.91 5.89 -4.43
N LYS A 406 10.49 7.08 -4.88
CA LYS A 406 9.26 7.75 -4.41
C LYS A 406 8.04 7.07 -5.00
N ARG A 407 8.15 6.70 -6.27
CA ARG A 407 7.14 6.03 -7.08
C ARG A 407 7.80 5.36 -8.28
N THR A 408 7.17 4.31 -8.74
CA THR A 408 7.51 3.58 -9.96
C THR A 408 6.28 3.56 -10.89
N TYR A 409 6.41 2.97 -12.07
CA TYR A 409 5.26 2.79 -12.96
C TYR A 409 4.14 1.92 -12.33
N LEU A 410 4.47 1.09 -11.34
CA LEU A 410 3.50 0.27 -10.59
C LEU A 410 2.58 1.10 -9.69
N ASP A 411 3.01 2.30 -9.30
CA ASP A 411 2.27 3.17 -8.37
C ASP A 411 1.31 4.13 -9.11
N VAL A 412 1.35 4.18 -10.45
CA VAL A 412 0.55 5.13 -11.23
C VAL A 412 -0.78 4.51 -11.64
N THR A 413 -1.81 4.80 -10.89
CA THR A 413 -3.17 4.31 -11.13
C THR A 413 -4.03 5.32 -11.91
N ASP A 414 -3.84 6.62 -11.73
CA ASP A 414 -4.64 7.68 -12.36
C ASP A 414 -3.90 8.37 -13.52
N VAL A 415 -4.66 8.78 -14.54
CA VAL A 415 -4.18 9.59 -15.68
C VAL A 415 -3.63 10.95 -15.22
N ASN A 416 -4.08 11.46 -14.08
CA ASN A 416 -3.62 12.72 -13.50
C ASN A 416 -2.28 12.62 -12.79
N GLU A 417 -1.75 11.41 -12.60
CA GLU A 417 -0.46 11.15 -11.93
C GLU A 417 0.72 11.04 -12.91
N ILE A 418 0.55 11.51 -14.15
CA ILE A 418 1.59 11.47 -15.17
C ILE A 418 2.87 12.13 -14.65
N PRO A 419 4.02 11.42 -14.71
CA PRO A 419 5.29 11.97 -14.28
C PRO A 419 5.76 13.09 -15.21
N TYR A 420 6.51 14.03 -14.65
CA TYR A 420 7.29 14.99 -15.42
C TYR A 420 8.78 14.71 -15.24
N LEU A 421 9.56 14.96 -16.29
CA LEU A 421 10.99 14.74 -16.29
C LEU A 421 11.69 15.74 -15.35
N THR A 422 12.33 15.22 -14.30
CA THR A 422 12.99 16.04 -13.29
C THR A 422 14.24 15.32 -12.71
N GLN A 423 14.96 15.98 -11.84
CA GLN A 423 16.07 15.37 -11.12
C GLN A 423 15.63 14.13 -10.34
N GLY A 424 16.27 13.00 -10.58
CA GLY A 424 15.92 11.73 -9.97
C GLY A 424 14.99 10.84 -10.80
N THR A 425 14.47 11.33 -11.93
CA THR A 425 13.70 10.52 -12.87
C THR A 425 14.62 9.51 -13.56
N LEU A 426 14.27 8.23 -13.49
CA LEU A 426 14.95 7.11 -14.14
C LEU A 426 14.16 6.69 -15.37
N VAL A 427 14.84 6.65 -16.50
CA VAL A 427 14.27 6.21 -17.79
C VAL A 427 15.16 5.17 -18.47
N TYR A 428 14.54 4.37 -19.32
CA TYR A 428 15.21 3.43 -20.22
C TYR A 428 15.13 3.93 -21.65
N SER A 429 16.26 4.13 -22.31
CA SER A 429 16.35 4.49 -23.74
C SER A 429 16.17 3.25 -24.59
N LYS A 430 15.10 3.17 -25.38
CA LYS A 430 14.83 2.04 -26.28
C LYS A 430 15.88 1.91 -27.37
N SER A 431 16.30 3.06 -27.96
CA SER A 431 17.24 3.08 -29.09
C SER A 431 18.65 2.65 -28.71
N ASP A 432 19.09 3.01 -27.50
CA ASP A 432 20.49 2.84 -27.07
C ASP A 432 20.69 1.68 -26.07
N ASP A 433 19.60 1.05 -25.64
CA ASP A 433 19.60 0.01 -24.57
C ASP A 433 20.33 0.49 -23.31
N LYS A 434 19.96 1.68 -22.80
CA LYS A 434 20.63 2.31 -21.66
C LYS A 434 19.63 2.74 -20.59
N PHE A 435 20.06 2.62 -19.34
CA PHE A 435 19.37 3.19 -18.20
C PHE A 435 19.94 4.57 -17.89
N LEU A 436 19.08 5.58 -17.84
CA LEU A 436 19.44 6.98 -17.75
C LEU A 436 18.79 7.64 -16.53
N LEU A 437 19.60 8.13 -15.59
CA LEU A 437 19.13 8.88 -14.43
C LEU A 437 19.26 10.38 -14.69
N CYS A 438 18.14 11.10 -14.67
CA CYS A 438 18.15 12.56 -14.81
C CYS A 438 18.86 13.23 -13.63
N VAL A 439 19.92 13.98 -13.93
CA VAL A 439 20.73 14.73 -12.94
C VAL A 439 20.59 16.24 -13.07
N THR A 440 19.80 16.72 -14.02
CA THR A 440 19.48 18.14 -14.18
C THR A 440 18.81 18.66 -12.91
N PRO A 441 19.29 19.77 -12.30
CA PRO A 441 18.72 20.31 -11.09
C PRO A 441 17.21 20.59 -11.21
N LYS A 442 16.45 20.37 -10.16
CA LYS A 442 14.98 20.55 -10.14
C LYS A 442 14.55 21.94 -10.64
N CYS A 443 15.25 22.99 -10.21
CA CYS A 443 14.96 24.37 -10.67
C CYS A 443 15.11 24.56 -12.18
N ASP A 444 15.91 23.73 -12.85
CA ASP A 444 16.16 23.78 -14.28
C ASP A 444 15.22 22.87 -15.09
N THR A 445 14.41 22.06 -14.42
CA THR A 445 13.44 21.15 -15.07
C THR A 445 12.02 21.72 -15.11
N VAL A 446 11.85 22.91 -14.64
CA VAL A 446 10.64 23.72 -14.69
C VAL A 446 10.87 24.96 -15.55
N ARG A 447 9.82 25.67 -15.97
CA ARG A 447 9.89 26.93 -16.74
C ARG A 447 10.53 26.79 -18.11
N ILE A 448 10.35 25.66 -18.73
CA ILE A 448 10.89 25.39 -20.07
C ILE A 448 10.02 26.13 -21.09
N ASN A 449 10.63 27.02 -21.91
CA ASN A 449 9.87 27.84 -22.85
C ASN A 449 9.51 27.10 -24.14
N LYS A 450 10.40 26.27 -24.66
CA LYS A 450 10.13 25.47 -25.89
C LYS A 450 10.88 24.13 -25.82
N SER A 451 12.17 24.18 -25.56
CA SER A 451 13.04 23.01 -25.43
C SER A 451 14.08 23.24 -24.38
N LYS A 452 14.54 22.17 -23.76
CA LYS A 452 15.57 22.19 -22.74
C LYS A 452 16.48 20.97 -22.89
N ARG A 453 17.76 21.19 -22.70
CA ARG A 453 18.75 20.13 -22.61
C ARG A 453 18.78 19.59 -21.19
N PHE A 454 18.51 18.31 -21.05
CA PHE A 454 18.63 17.56 -19.81
C PHE A 454 19.92 16.76 -19.79
N SER A 455 20.52 16.65 -18.63
CA SER A 455 21.71 15.84 -18.40
C SER A 455 21.33 14.56 -17.68
N PHE A 456 21.81 13.44 -18.18
CA PHE A 456 21.57 12.12 -17.63
C PHE A 456 22.87 11.42 -17.26
N ALA A 457 22.90 10.77 -16.12
CA ALA A 457 23.91 9.80 -15.79
C ALA A 457 23.53 8.45 -16.38
N VAL A 458 24.43 7.84 -17.13
CA VAL A 458 24.27 6.47 -17.61
C VAL A 458 24.54 5.52 -16.45
N LEU A 459 23.65 4.57 -16.24
CA LEU A 459 23.77 3.50 -15.26
C LEU A 459 24.16 2.21 -15.96
N ASP A 460 25.11 1.49 -15.37
CA ASP A 460 25.51 0.18 -15.87
C ASP A 460 24.58 -0.90 -15.29
N GLU A 461 24.08 -1.78 -16.13
CA GLU A 461 23.45 -3.02 -15.71
C GLU A 461 24.51 -3.97 -15.15
N VAL A 462 24.26 -4.54 -13.98
CA VAL A 462 25.26 -5.37 -13.30
C VAL A 462 24.65 -6.70 -12.86
N ASN A 463 25.26 -7.78 -13.34
CA ASN A 463 24.96 -9.15 -12.92
C ASN A 463 25.88 -9.52 -11.75
N GLY A 464 25.59 -9.09 -10.52
CA GLY A 464 26.47 -9.46 -9.43
C GLY A 464 26.40 -8.69 -8.12
N LYS A 465 27.50 -8.67 -7.38
CA LYS A 465 27.58 -8.35 -5.95
C LYS A 465 27.57 -6.87 -5.60
N LYS A 466 27.71 -5.95 -6.57
CA LYS A 466 27.78 -4.51 -6.33
C LYS A 466 26.83 -3.77 -7.24
N PHE A 467 25.65 -3.49 -6.73
CA PHE A 467 24.66 -2.63 -7.37
C PHE A 467 24.31 -1.46 -6.44
N ASP A 468 23.78 -0.42 -7.03
CA ASP A 468 23.34 0.77 -6.30
C ASP A 468 21.82 0.78 -6.08
N MET A 469 21.05 0.13 -6.95
CA MET A 469 19.59 0.03 -6.85
C MET A 469 19.04 -1.20 -7.58
N VAL A 470 17.90 -1.64 -7.15
CA VAL A 470 17.05 -2.62 -7.85
C VAL A 470 15.92 -1.84 -8.51
N VAL A 471 15.66 -2.10 -9.77
CA VAL A 471 14.68 -1.39 -10.58
C VAL A 471 13.68 -2.38 -11.14
N PRO A 472 12.37 -2.20 -10.90
CA PRO A 472 11.36 -2.99 -11.57
C PRO A 472 11.30 -2.59 -13.06
N ILE A 473 11.17 -3.56 -13.95
CA ILE A 473 11.03 -3.30 -15.38
C ILE A 473 9.69 -3.80 -15.89
N ASN A 474 9.05 -2.99 -16.71
CA ASN A 474 7.79 -3.36 -17.35
C ASN A 474 8.00 -4.27 -18.56
N ASN A 475 6.89 -4.78 -19.09
CA ASN A 475 6.92 -5.69 -20.23
C ASN A 475 7.55 -5.06 -21.48
N ALA A 476 7.38 -3.74 -21.71
CA ALA A 476 7.95 -3.05 -22.86
C ALA A 476 9.49 -3.05 -22.84
N VAL A 477 10.11 -2.86 -21.66
CA VAL A 477 11.58 -2.96 -21.50
C VAL A 477 12.03 -4.39 -21.76
N ARG A 478 11.33 -5.40 -21.22
CA ARG A 478 11.68 -6.83 -21.42
C ARG A 478 11.62 -7.21 -22.90
N VAL A 479 10.56 -6.82 -23.60
CA VAL A 479 10.39 -7.10 -25.03
C VAL A 479 11.51 -6.44 -25.84
N ASN A 480 11.81 -5.15 -25.57
CA ASN A 480 12.87 -4.44 -26.29
C ASN A 480 14.26 -5.09 -26.06
N LYS A 481 14.59 -5.45 -24.81
CA LYS A 481 15.83 -6.15 -24.50
C LYS A 481 15.93 -7.52 -25.19
N LYS A 482 14.84 -8.26 -25.21
CA LYS A 482 14.78 -9.55 -25.90
C LYS A 482 15.02 -9.39 -27.41
N GLU A 483 14.38 -8.43 -28.04
CA GLU A 483 14.54 -8.13 -29.47
C GLU A 483 15.99 -7.72 -29.80
N ILE A 484 16.61 -6.88 -28.97
CA ILE A 484 18.01 -6.49 -29.11
C ILE A 484 18.92 -7.73 -28.98
N CYS A 485 18.64 -8.62 -28.02
CA CYS A 485 19.39 -9.85 -27.82
C CYS A 485 19.28 -10.78 -29.04
N GLU A 486 18.07 -10.99 -29.57
CA GLU A 486 17.82 -11.81 -30.76
C GLU A 486 18.55 -11.25 -32.00
N ASN A 487 18.49 -9.94 -32.24
CA ASN A 487 19.23 -9.27 -33.32
C ASN A 487 20.74 -9.47 -33.17
N ARG A 488 21.28 -9.38 -31.95
CA ARG A 488 22.68 -9.60 -31.65
C ARG A 488 23.12 -11.03 -31.85
N GLN A 489 22.25 -12.01 -31.51
CA GLN A 489 22.48 -13.43 -31.79
C GLN A 489 22.56 -13.68 -33.30
N GLU A 490 21.64 -13.11 -34.10
CA GLU A 490 21.66 -13.22 -35.57
C GLU A 490 22.93 -12.63 -36.17
N GLU A 491 23.39 -11.50 -35.68
CA GLU A 491 24.64 -10.85 -36.10
C GLU A 491 25.85 -11.74 -35.81
N ILE A 492 25.97 -12.29 -34.60
CA ILE A 492 27.06 -13.21 -34.22
C ILE A 492 27.01 -14.49 -35.07
N ILE A 493 25.84 -15.06 -35.30
CA ILE A 493 25.69 -16.24 -36.18
C ILE A 493 26.18 -15.90 -37.59
N SER A 494 25.87 -14.73 -38.13
CA SER A 494 26.36 -14.30 -39.44
C SER A 494 27.88 -14.20 -39.46
N LEU A 495 28.52 -13.61 -38.42
CA LEU A 495 29.97 -13.50 -38.28
C LEU A 495 30.63 -14.90 -38.18
N ILE A 496 30.01 -15.85 -37.48
CA ILE A 496 30.52 -17.24 -37.42
C ILE A 496 30.45 -17.90 -38.79
N ILE A 497 29.39 -17.69 -39.56
CA ILE A 497 29.25 -18.21 -40.91
C ILE A 497 30.32 -17.63 -41.82
N ASP A 498 30.57 -16.34 -41.76
CA ASP A 498 31.57 -15.63 -42.57
C ASP A 498 32.99 -16.10 -42.21
N ASP A 499 33.34 -16.26 -40.92
CA ASP A 499 34.62 -16.79 -40.46
C ASP A 499 34.85 -18.22 -40.99
N ARG A 500 33.78 -19.06 -41.00
CA ARG A 500 33.84 -20.43 -41.57
C ARG A 500 34.06 -20.42 -43.07
N ILE A 501 33.38 -19.55 -43.82
CA ILE A 501 33.54 -19.42 -45.27
C ILE A 501 34.99 -19.02 -45.62
N ILE A 502 35.53 -18.03 -44.94
CA ILE A 502 36.88 -17.50 -45.15
C ILE A 502 37.94 -18.55 -44.82
N ASN A 503 37.72 -19.36 -43.79
CA ASN A 503 38.69 -20.34 -43.29
C ASN A 503 38.49 -21.78 -43.76
N GLY A 504 37.75 -21.99 -44.87
CA GLY A 504 37.58 -23.31 -45.48
C GLY A 504 36.83 -24.30 -44.62
N GLY A 505 35.77 -23.85 -43.92
CA GLY A 505 34.87 -24.64 -43.09
C GLY A 505 35.34 -24.82 -41.62
N LYS A 506 36.42 -24.17 -41.19
CA LYS A 506 36.93 -24.24 -39.82
C LYS A 506 36.74 -22.89 -39.15
N THR A 507 36.21 -22.87 -37.94
CA THR A 507 36.13 -21.69 -37.11
C THR A 507 37.51 -21.36 -36.51
N LYS A 508 37.96 -20.14 -36.63
CA LYS A 508 39.21 -19.65 -35.99
C LYS A 508 38.89 -18.79 -34.78
N ASP A 509 37.82 -18.05 -34.83
CA ASP A 509 37.41 -17.18 -33.71
C ASP A 509 36.41 -17.93 -32.82
N TYR A 510 36.90 -18.61 -31.81
CA TYR A 510 36.07 -19.31 -30.82
C TYR A 510 35.39 -18.40 -29.83
N SER A 511 35.80 -17.13 -29.71
CA SER A 511 35.16 -16.15 -28.80
C SER A 511 33.72 -15.86 -29.22
N LEU A 512 33.42 -15.89 -30.53
CA LEU A 512 32.07 -15.71 -31.06
C LEU A 512 31.08 -16.79 -30.55
N TYR A 513 31.54 -18.00 -30.30
CA TYR A 513 30.70 -19.06 -29.74
C TYR A 513 30.47 -18.89 -28.23
N ASP A 514 31.43 -18.34 -27.53
CA ASP A 514 31.27 -18.04 -26.10
C ASP A 514 30.32 -16.87 -25.92
N ASP A 515 30.41 -15.82 -26.75
CA ASP A 515 29.50 -14.70 -26.79
C ASP A 515 28.04 -15.15 -27.10
N LEU A 516 27.87 -16.04 -28.10
CA LEU A 516 26.55 -16.60 -28.42
C LEU A 516 25.96 -17.40 -27.26
N ARG A 517 26.77 -18.22 -26.57
CA ARG A 517 26.31 -19.00 -25.41
C ARG A 517 25.96 -18.14 -24.21
N GLU A 518 26.60 -17.00 -24.03
CA GLU A 518 26.25 -16.05 -22.98
C GLU A 518 24.89 -15.42 -23.27
N LEU A 519 24.63 -15.00 -24.51
CA LEU A 519 23.35 -14.45 -24.94
C LEU A 519 22.18 -15.45 -24.87
N GLU A 520 22.44 -16.74 -25.15
CA GLU A 520 21.42 -17.80 -25.03
C GLU A 520 20.97 -18.08 -23.58
N LYS A 521 21.72 -17.58 -22.58
CA LYS A 521 21.44 -17.75 -21.15
C LYS A 521 20.77 -16.54 -20.53
N GLU A 522 20.58 -15.45 -21.27
CA GLU A 522 19.92 -14.27 -20.75
C GLU A 522 18.42 -14.52 -20.55
N GLU A 523 18.02 -14.70 -19.30
CA GLU A 523 16.64 -14.63 -18.85
C GLU A 523 16.38 -13.24 -18.30
N TYR A 524 15.37 -12.55 -18.84
CA TYR A 524 14.99 -11.22 -18.36
C TYR A 524 14.00 -11.37 -17.21
N ASP A 525 14.53 -11.15 -16.00
CA ASP A 525 13.77 -11.12 -14.75
C ASP A 525 12.88 -9.84 -14.71
N ASP A 526 11.91 -9.79 -13.81
CA ASP A 526 11.08 -8.61 -13.57
C ASP A 526 11.86 -7.43 -12.98
N TYR A 527 13.12 -7.66 -12.63
CA TYR A 527 13.97 -6.69 -11.95
C TYR A 527 15.36 -6.63 -12.56
N ILE A 528 15.92 -5.44 -12.65
CA ILE A 528 17.29 -5.17 -13.07
C ILE A 528 18.09 -4.55 -11.92
N TYR A 529 19.34 -4.89 -11.84
CA TYR A 529 20.30 -4.33 -10.87
C TYR A 529 21.16 -3.29 -11.55
N LEU A 530 21.08 -2.05 -11.09
CA LEU A 530 21.82 -0.93 -11.68
C LEU A 530 22.90 -0.41 -10.74
N ALA A 531 24.04 -0.03 -11.31
CA ALA A 531 25.11 0.66 -10.61
C ALA A 531 25.45 1.97 -11.32
N THR A 532 25.83 2.99 -10.54
CA THR A 532 26.37 4.23 -11.08
C THR A 532 27.69 3.91 -11.78
N SER A 533 27.76 4.19 -13.08
CA SER A 533 28.96 3.90 -13.86
C SER A 533 30.18 4.58 -13.26
N SER A 534 31.29 3.82 -13.18
CA SER A 534 32.57 4.36 -12.76
C SER A 534 33.37 4.97 -13.92
N LYS A 535 32.85 4.88 -15.14
CA LYS A 535 33.50 5.39 -16.35
C LYS A 535 33.33 6.90 -16.47
N PHE A 536 34.37 7.60 -16.88
CA PHE A 536 34.44 9.07 -16.91
C PHE A 536 33.47 9.75 -17.89
N TYR A 537 32.91 9.04 -18.87
CA TYR A 537 32.12 9.58 -19.99
C TYR A 537 30.68 9.07 -19.93
N THR A 538 30.02 9.22 -18.79
CA THR A 538 28.69 8.65 -18.55
C THR A 538 27.58 9.68 -18.43
N LEU A 539 27.82 10.91 -18.88
CA LEU A 539 26.78 11.93 -18.99
C LEU A 539 26.30 12.04 -20.42
N GLU A 540 25.01 11.81 -20.61
CA GLU A 540 24.32 12.08 -21.87
C GLU A 540 23.50 13.36 -21.76
N HIS A 541 23.40 14.08 -22.87
CA HIS A 541 22.69 15.34 -22.94
C HIS A 541 21.60 15.24 -24.03
N ILE A 542 20.35 15.21 -23.61
CA ILE A 542 19.20 14.98 -24.47
C ILE A 542 18.31 16.23 -24.44
N VAL A 543 17.82 16.65 -25.59
CA VAL A 543 16.93 17.81 -25.70
C VAL A 543 15.48 17.36 -25.79
N PHE A 544 14.69 17.78 -24.84
CA PHE A 544 13.23 17.55 -24.84
C PHE A 544 12.50 18.84 -25.19
N GLU A 545 11.41 18.69 -25.92
CA GLU A 545 10.50 19.78 -26.18
C GLU A 545 9.42 19.86 -25.11
N CYS A 546 8.96 21.06 -24.85
CA CYS A 546 7.89 21.32 -23.89
C CYS A 546 6.83 22.19 -24.56
N GLU A 547 5.61 21.76 -24.49
CA GLU A 547 4.46 22.54 -24.97
C GLU A 547 4.01 23.57 -23.90
N GLU A 548 2.74 23.66 -23.57
CA GLU A 548 2.18 24.73 -22.74
C GLU A 548 2.53 24.63 -21.25
N ASN A 549 2.90 23.45 -20.74
CA ASN A 549 3.01 23.17 -19.31
C ASN A 549 4.33 23.59 -18.65
N LYS A 550 5.25 24.19 -19.39
CA LYS A 550 6.60 24.57 -18.90
C LYS A 550 7.41 23.44 -18.25
N ARG A 551 6.98 22.18 -18.43
CA ARG A 551 7.62 20.94 -17.97
C ARG A 551 7.50 19.88 -19.04
N VAL A 552 8.45 18.95 -19.08
CA VAL A 552 8.39 17.79 -19.97
C VAL A 552 7.53 16.73 -19.27
N LEU A 553 6.35 16.47 -19.81
CA LEU A 553 5.40 15.48 -19.28
C LEU A 553 5.60 14.14 -19.98
N GLY A 554 5.35 13.06 -19.26
CA GLY A 554 5.27 11.71 -19.82
C GLY A 554 3.96 11.51 -20.59
N PHE A 555 3.96 10.55 -21.51
CA PHE A 555 2.78 10.08 -22.23
C PHE A 555 2.40 8.69 -21.74
N LYS A 556 1.21 8.54 -21.15
CA LYS A 556 0.71 7.24 -20.69
C LYS A 556 0.10 6.48 -21.88
N LEU A 557 0.73 5.38 -22.28
CA LEU A 557 0.31 4.55 -23.41
C LEU A 557 -0.52 3.35 -22.94
N SER A 558 -0.21 2.79 -21.76
CA SER A 558 -0.97 1.73 -21.12
C SER A 558 -0.92 1.87 -19.59
N SER A 559 -1.50 0.94 -18.86
CA SER A 559 -1.47 0.94 -17.38
C SER A 559 -0.05 0.97 -16.82
N ASP A 560 0.87 0.28 -17.48
CA ASP A 560 2.25 0.05 -17.05
C ASP A 560 3.31 0.74 -17.93
N LEU A 561 2.90 1.48 -18.97
CA LEU A 561 3.80 2.09 -19.94
C LEU A 561 3.60 3.60 -20.02
N ILE A 562 4.61 4.34 -19.57
CA ILE A 562 4.72 5.79 -19.69
C ILE A 562 6.04 6.11 -20.36
N GLU A 563 6.03 6.98 -21.36
CA GLU A 563 7.20 7.35 -22.16
C GLU A 563 7.42 8.86 -22.19
N PHE A 564 8.68 9.27 -22.30
CA PHE A 564 9.08 10.62 -22.72
C PHE A 564 9.65 10.53 -24.13
N TRP A 565 9.43 11.56 -24.94
CA TRP A 565 9.98 11.65 -26.28
C TRP A 565 10.86 12.89 -26.40
N ASP A 566 12.05 12.71 -26.97
CA ASP A 566 12.94 13.83 -27.23
C ASP A 566 12.59 14.55 -28.56
N GLN A 567 13.33 15.61 -28.90
CA GLN A 567 13.08 16.37 -30.13
C GLN A 567 13.32 15.56 -31.42
N ASP A 568 14.07 14.46 -31.35
CA ASP A 568 14.40 13.58 -32.46
C ASP A 568 13.46 12.35 -32.51
N CYS A 569 12.39 12.36 -31.68
CA CYS A 569 11.41 11.28 -31.51
C CYS A 569 11.98 9.97 -30.98
N ASN A 570 13.09 10.00 -30.25
CA ASN A 570 13.54 8.83 -29.51
C ASN A 570 12.67 8.61 -28.27
N GLU A 571 12.43 7.36 -27.93
CA GLU A 571 11.53 6.90 -26.88
C GLU A 571 12.30 6.53 -25.62
N TYR A 572 11.85 7.09 -24.49
CA TYR A 572 12.41 6.84 -23.16
C TYR A 572 11.33 6.35 -22.23
N ILE A 573 11.36 5.06 -21.87
CA ILE A 573 10.39 4.44 -20.96
C ILE A 573 10.67 4.92 -19.54
N TRP A 574 9.68 5.50 -18.88
CA TRP A 574 9.77 5.87 -17.47
C TRP A 574 9.68 4.65 -16.57
N LEU A 575 10.63 4.51 -15.65
CA LEU A 575 10.71 3.41 -14.68
C LEU A 575 10.37 3.85 -13.26
N GLY A 576 10.61 5.13 -12.93
CA GLY A 576 10.29 5.68 -11.62
C GLY A 576 11.05 6.96 -11.30
N ASP A 577 10.74 7.53 -10.14
CA ASP A 577 11.41 8.70 -9.59
C ASP A 577 12.08 8.33 -8.27
N LEU A 578 13.38 8.55 -8.16
CA LEU A 578 14.14 8.28 -6.94
C LEU A 578 13.78 9.25 -5.81
N HIS A 579 13.89 8.81 -4.57
CA HIS A 579 13.91 9.69 -3.41
C HIS A 579 15.02 10.73 -3.50
N ASP A 580 14.77 11.95 -2.99
CA ASP A 580 15.73 13.06 -3.10
C ASP A 580 17.10 12.74 -2.50
N LEU A 581 17.13 12.09 -1.33
CA LEU A 581 18.38 11.68 -0.69
C LEU A 581 19.15 10.65 -1.52
N ASN A 582 18.46 9.72 -2.17
CA ASN A 582 19.08 8.76 -3.07
C ASN A 582 19.64 9.45 -4.31
N THR A 583 18.87 10.37 -4.91
CA THR A 583 19.33 11.17 -6.05
C THR A 583 20.58 11.96 -5.71
N ILE A 584 20.57 12.69 -4.59
CA ILE A 584 21.73 13.47 -4.12
C ILE A 584 22.95 12.56 -3.86
N SER A 585 22.73 11.41 -3.25
CA SER A 585 23.81 10.43 -3.00
C SER A 585 24.42 9.94 -4.30
N ARG A 586 23.62 9.65 -5.36
CA ARG A 586 24.11 9.20 -6.67
C ARG A 586 24.85 10.31 -7.41
N VAL A 587 24.29 11.52 -7.44
CA VAL A 587 24.97 12.70 -7.99
C VAL A 587 26.26 12.99 -7.25
N GLY A 588 26.28 12.91 -5.92
CA GLY A 588 27.48 13.06 -5.11
C GLY A 588 28.55 11.99 -5.42
N LYS A 589 28.13 10.75 -5.66
CA LYS A 589 29.04 9.66 -6.07
C LYS A 589 29.65 9.92 -7.44
N LEU A 590 28.86 10.41 -8.42
CA LEU A 590 29.38 10.84 -9.72
C LEU A 590 30.43 11.95 -9.57
N VAL A 591 30.12 13.02 -8.84
CA VAL A 591 31.03 14.13 -8.60
C VAL A 591 32.33 13.66 -7.88
N THR A 592 32.20 12.77 -6.90
CA THR A 592 33.35 12.22 -6.18
C THR A 592 34.22 11.36 -7.09
N ASN A 593 33.61 10.57 -7.98
CA ASN A 593 34.35 9.79 -8.95
C ASN A 593 35.09 10.68 -9.96
N LEU A 594 34.46 11.78 -10.39
CA LEU A 594 35.09 12.80 -11.21
C LEU A 594 36.33 13.42 -10.52
N ASN A 595 36.27 13.67 -9.21
CA ASN A 595 37.36 14.24 -8.43
C ASN A 595 38.48 13.24 -8.08
N ARG A 596 38.22 11.92 -8.07
CA ARG A 596 39.21 10.88 -7.74
C ARG A 596 40.20 10.59 -8.84
N THR A 597 40.02 11.15 -10.02
CA THR A 597 40.92 10.88 -11.17
C THR A 597 42.29 11.58 -11.08
N GLY A 598 42.53 12.41 -10.06
CA GLY A 598 43.82 13.06 -9.84
C GLY A 598 44.27 13.96 -10.99
N VAL A 599 43.35 14.34 -11.87
CA VAL A 599 43.65 15.20 -13.03
C VAL A 599 43.51 16.64 -12.57
N ASP A 600 44.56 17.40 -12.70
CA ASP A 600 44.55 18.85 -12.53
C ASP A 600 43.48 19.49 -13.42
N GLU A 601 42.78 20.51 -12.92
CA GLU A 601 41.68 21.20 -13.62
C GLU A 601 42.06 21.66 -15.03
N LEU A 602 43.34 22.06 -15.21
CA LEU A 602 43.91 22.42 -16.50
C LEU A 602 44.03 21.22 -17.46
N GLU A 603 44.36 20.05 -16.95
CA GLU A 603 44.45 18.82 -17.74
C GLU A 603 43.07 18.32 -18.16
N TRP A 604 42.06 18.49 -17.29
CA TRP A 604 40.68 18.19 -17.62
C TRP A 604 40.12 19.12 -18.71
N LEU A 605 40.37 20.42 -18.60
CA LEU A 605 39.99 21.40 -19.62
C LEU A 605 40.68 21.12 -20.96
N ARG A 606 41.97 20.74 -20.94
CA ARG A 606 42.71 20.41 -22.14
C ARG A 606 42.16 19.18 -22.87
N ARG A 607 41.67 18.17 -22.14
CA ARG A 607 41.06 16.97 -22.72
C ARG A 607 39.66 17.21 -23.29
N GLN A 608 38.99 18.26 -22.90
CA GLN A 608 37.70 18.66 -23.48
C GLN A 608 37.81 19.27 -24.87
N TYR A 609 39.03 19.66 -25.30
CA TYR A 609 39.29 20.24 -26.60
C TYR A 609 39.90 19.26 -27.61
N GLN A 610 39.98 17.99 -27.28
CA GLN A 610 40.33 16.91 -28.19
C GLN A 610 39.07 16.12 -28.56
#